data_4825600c94886c41c2dd82786620e466
#
_entry.id   4825600c94886c41c2dd82786620e466
#
_cell.length_a   1.000
_cell.length_b   1.000
_cell.length_c   1.000
_cell.angle_alpha   90.00
_cell.angle_beta   90.00
_cell.angle_gamma   90.00
#
_symmetry.space_group_name_H-M   'P 1'
#
loop_
_entity.id
_entity.type
_entity.pdbx_description
1 polymer ?
#
loop_
_entity_poly.entity_id
_entity_poly.type
_entity_poly.pdbx_seq_one_letter_code
_entity_poly.pdbx_strand_id
1 'polypeptide(L)'
;MAGKRFINYREPDETKHLNISTIKELTGGSAIAARKLYSNEDTVLLVGTHILETNKKPPMKGDLGHSVLRRLKDIPFEATYTTNKDLLKNKTDLKNIHKANPYYKTSKFKASHKYALFQYIINYIKKWEDDTDLSVIEKLYETEEVVQRTKIYIENNDPIYTVLKEHFILDNNDKNAFVRINNQ
;
A
#
# COMPACT_ATOMS: atom_id res chain seq x y z
N MET A 1 -18.95 -4.15 -3.09
CA MET A 1 -17.84 -4.42 -2.13
C MET A 1 -18.24 -5.44 -1.06
N ALA A 2 -19.52 -5.50 -0.64
CA ALA A 2 -19.99 -6.47 0.35
C ALA A 2 -19.62 -7.91 -0.01
N GLY A 3 -19.20 -8.71 0.96
CA GLY A 3 -18.84 -10.10 0.80
C GLY A 3 -17.59 -10.39 -0.04
N LYS A 4 -16.83 -9.36 -0.44
CA LYS A 4 -15.55 -9.52 -1.15
C LYS A 4 -14.41 -9.52 -0.15
N ARG A 5 -13.49 -10.49 -0.32
CA ARG A 5 -12.27 -10.58 0.48
C ARG A 5 -11.09 -9.83 -0.13
N PHE A 6 -11.19 -9.45 -1.40
CA PHE A 6 -10.17 -8.74 -2.16
C PHE A 6 -10.84 -7.67 -3.00
N ILE A 7 -10.43 -6.42 -2.81
CA ILE A 7 -11.00 -5.24 -3.47
C ILE A 7 -9.85 -4.49 -4.12
N ASN A 8 -9.86 -4.43 -5.45
CA ASN A 8 -8.82 -3.80 -6.23
C ASN A 8 -9.32 -2.51 -6.89
N TYR A 9 -8.59 -1.42 -6.64
CA TYR A 9 -8.78 -0.12 -7.28
C TYR A 9 -7.63 0.11 -8.25
N ARG A 10 -7.94 0.48 -9.48
CA ARG A 10 -6.94 0.69 -10.53
C ARG A 10 -6.94 2.13 -10.99
N GLU A 11 -5.73 2.66 -11.16
CA GLU A 11 -5.49 3.94 -11.81
C GLU A 11 -6.44 5.04 -11.32
N PRO A 12 -6.36 5.44 -10.05
CA PRO A 12 -7.15 6.57 -9.57
C PRO A 12 -6.77 7.81 -10.37
N ASP A 13 -7.72 8.71 -10.54
CA ASP A 13 -7.46 10.03 -11.09
C ASP A 13 -6.32 10.70 -10.30
N GLU A 14 -5.23 11.06 -10.98
CA GLU A 14 -4.02 11.63 -10.36
C GLU A 14 -4.28 12.97 -9.64
N THR A 15 -5.40 13.64 -9.93
CA THR A 15 -5.81 14.89 -9.30
C THR A 15 -6.53 14.67 -7.97
N LYS A 16 -6.95 13.44 -7.69
CA LYS A 16 -7.70 13.11 -6.47
C LYS A 16 -6.78 12.74 -5.32
N HIS A 17 -7.20 13.16 -4.13
CA HIS A 17 -6.53 12.85 -2.88
C HIS A 17 -7.09 11.56 -2.27
N LEU A 18 -6.23 10.78 -1.60
CA LEU A 18 -6.67 9.75 -0.69
C LEU A 18 -7.27 10.39 0.56
N ASN A 19 -8.55 10.20 0.78
CA ASN A 19 -9.21 10.67 2.00
C ASN A 19 -8.93 9.69 3.14
N ILE A 20 -8.20 10.15 4.14
CA ILE A 20 -7.77 9.33 5.27
C ILE A 20 -8.97 8.89 6.13
N SER A 21 -9.99 9.72 6.29
CA SER A 21 -11.21 9.33 7.02
C SER A 21 -11.91 8.15 6.33
N THR A 22 -12.01 8.20 5.00
CA THR A 22 -12.56 7.09 4.22
C THR A 22 -11.71 5.81 4.34
N ILE A 23 -10.38 5.92 4.32
CA ILE A 23 -9.50 4.77 4.54
C ILE A 23 -9.71 4.17 5.93
N LYS A 24 -9.78 5.02 6.97
CA LYS A 24 -10.05 4.58 8.36
C LYS A 24 -11.40 3.87 8.47
N GLU A 25 -12.42 4.38 7.79
CA GLU A 25 -13.77 3.78 7.73
C GLU A 25 -13.76 2.42 7.01
N LEU A 26 -13.20 2.36 5.80
CA LEU A 26 -13.14 1.14 4.98
C LEU A 26 -12.35 0.00 5.65
N THR A 27 -11.33 0.33 6.46
CA THR A 27 -10.41 -0.62 7.09
C THR A 27 -10.63 -0.78 8.60
N GLY A 28 -11.62 -0.09 9.14
CA GLY A 28 -11.89 -0.07 10.59
C GLY A 28 -12.62 -1.29 11.13
N GLY A 29 -13.11 -2.17 10.26
CA GLY A 29 -13.89 -3.35 10.66
C GLY A 29 -15.28 -3.04 11.20
N SER A 30 -15.74 -1.80 11.07
CA SER A 30 -17.10 -1.38 11.44
C SER A 30 -18.05 -1.46 10.25
N ALA A 31 -19.34 -1.59 10.52
CA ALA A 31 -20.36 -1.54 9.48
C ALA A 31 -20.44 -0.10 8.91
N ILE A 32 -20.44 0.00 7.59
CA ILE A 32 -20.52 1.26 6.86
C ILE A 32 -21.94 1.46 6.38
N ALA A 33 -22.45 2.68 6.52
CA ALA A 33 -23.76 3.05 5.97
C ALA A 33 -23.71 2.94 4.42
N ALA A 34 -24.36 1.94 3.88
CA ALA A 34 -24.44 1.70 2.45
C ALA A 34 -25.74 1.02 2.09
N ARG A 35 -26.64 1.78 1.52
CA ARG A 35 -27.94 1.24 1.08
C ARG A 35 -27.80 0.50 -0.24
N LYS A 36 -28.15 -0.78 -0.24
CA LYS A 36 -28.33 -1.54 -1.48
C LYS A 36 -29.66 -1.13 -2.13
N LEU A 37 -29.66 -1.02 -3.45
CA LEU A 37 -30.90 -0.84 -4.20
C LEU A 37 -31.83 -2.02 -3.89
N TYR A 38 -33.07 -1.74 -3.50
CA TYR A 38 -34.10 -2.76 -3.16
C TYR A 38 -33.79 -3.63 -1.91
N SER A 39 -32.98 -3.15 -0.97
CA SER A 39 -32.72 -3.81 0.31
C SER A 39 -33.08 -2.89 1.47
N ASN A 40 -33.59 -3.49 2.54
CA ASN A 40 -33.81 -2.79 3.83
C ASN A 40 -32.55 -2.74 4.69
N GLU A 41 -31.43 -3.32 4.21
CA GLU A 41 -30.15 -3.23 4.90
C GLU A 41 -29.50 -1.88 4.62
N ASP A 42 -29.33 -1.09 5.65
CA ASP A 42 -28.72 0.24 5.57
C ASP A 42 -27.22 0.24 5.88
N THR A 43 -26.64 -0.92 6.23
CA THR A 43 -25.22 -1.07 6.59
C THR A 43 -24.57 -2.26 5.92
N VAL A 44 -23.28 -2.13 5.63
CA VAL A 44 -22.46 -3.19 5.03
C VAL A 44 -21.16 -3.31 5.81
N LEU A 45 -20.82 -4.53 6.22
CA LEU A 45 -19.51 -4.84 6.77
C LEU A 45 -18.54 -5.17 5.63
N LEU A 46 -17.42 -4.42 5.55
CA LEU A 46 -16.34 -4.67 4.61
C LEU A 46 -15.21 -5.42 5.34
N VAL A 47 -14.95 -6.65 4.92
CA VAL A 47 -13.90 -7.52 5.50
C VAL A 47 -12.80 -7.85 4.50
N GLY A 48 -12.74 -7.11 3.39
CA GLY A 48 -11.79 -7.36 2.31
C GLY A 48 -10.47 -6.61 2.47
N THR A 49 -9.40 -7.18 1.93
CA THR A 49 -8.14 -6.45 1.72
C THR A 49 -8.30 -5.49 0.56
N HIS A 50 -7.98 -4.22 0.80
CA HIS A 50 -8.06 -3.16 -0.20
C HIS A 50 -6.68 -2.96 -0.83
N ILE A 51 -6.60 -3.01 -2.17
CA ILE A 51 -5.39 -2.77 -2.93
C ILE A 51 -5.63 -1.63 -3.91
N LEU A 52 -4.75 -0.65 -3.88
CA LEU A 52 -4.74 0.47 -4.83
C LEU A 52 -3.53 0.34 -5.74
N GLU A 53 -3.77 0.06 -7.02
CA GLU A 53 -2.72 0.06 -8.05
C GLU A 53 -2.59 1.46 -8.65
N THR A 54 -1.40 2.04 -8.59
CA THR A 54 -1.15 3.39 -9.11
C THR A 54 0.28 3.54 -9.62
N ASN A 55 0.46 4.31 -10.69
CA ASN A 55 1.79 4.67 -11.19
C ASN A 55 2.41 5.80 -10.38
N LYS A 56 1.58 6.71 -9.89
CA LYS A 56 1.99 7.84 -9.05
C LYS A 56 1.18 7.82 -7.76
N LYS A 57 1.86 7.93 -6.64
CA LYS A 57 1.20 7.96 -5.35
C LYS A 57 0.30 9.20 -5.25
N PRO A 58 -1.01 9.04 -5.02
CA PRO A 58 -1.92 10.17 -4.87
C PRO A 58 -1.62 10.92 -3.56
N PRO A 59 -1.77 12.24 -3.52
CA PRO A 59 -1.63 13.01 -2.30
C PRO A 59 -2.69 12.59 -1.27
N MET A 60 -2.39 12.75 0.02
CA MET A 60 -3.29 12.42 1.12
C MET A 60 -3.97 13.66 1.67
N LYS A 61 -5.22 13.50 2.12
CA LYS A 61 -5.97 14.56 2.80
C LYS A 61 -6.60 14.02 4.09
N GLY A 62 -6.31 14.69 5.20
CA GLY A 62 -6.84 14.37 6.53
C GLY A 62 -5.76 14.18 7.56
N ASP A 63 -6.14 13.68 8.74
CA ASP A 63 -5.22 13.41 9.85
C ASP A 63 -4.34 12.20 9.58
N LEU A 64 -3.03 12.44 9.43
CA LEU A 64 -1.98 11.46 9.10
C LEU A 64 -1.33 10.80 10.32
N GLY A 65 -1.99 10.81 11.46
CA GLY A 65 -1.48 10.23 12.69
C GLY A 65 -1.14 8.74 12.59
N HIS A 66 -0.59 8.20 13.67
CA HIS A 66 -0.08 6.80 13.78
C HIS A 66 -1.09 5.72 13.32
N SER A 67 -2.38 6.02 13.38
CA SER A 67 -3.44 5.10 12.93
C SER A 67 -3.40 4.79 11.43
N VAL A 68 -2.79 5.67 10.62
CA VAL A 68 -2.63 5.48 9.16
C VAL A 68 -1.52 4.49 8.85
N LEU A 69 -0.40 4.56 9.57
CA LEU A 69 0.75 3.64 9.40
C LEU A 69 0.35 2.16 9.51
N ARG A 70 -0.58 1.85 10.41
CA ARG A 70 -1.07 0.48 10.60
C ARG A 70 -1.95 -0.02 9.47
N ARG A 71 -2.56 0.89 8.68
CA ARG A 71 -3.57 0.57 7.66
C ARG A 71 -3.04 0.66 6.24
N LEU A 72 -2.08 1.53 6.01
CA LEU A 72 -1.51 1.78 4.69
C LEU A 72 -0.16 1.08 4.57
N LYS A 73 0.05 0.40 3.45
CA LYS A 73 1.33 -0.22 3.10
C LYS A 73 1.69 0.16 1.67
N ASP A 74 2.85 0.81 1.51
CA ASP A 74 3.41 1.17 0.20
C ASP A 74 4.31 0.05 -0.30
N ILE A 75 3.78 -0.79 -1.19
CA ILE A 75 4.50 -1.93 -1.74
C ILE A 75 5.07 -1.56 -3.11
N PRO A 76 6.41 -1.49 -3.28
CA PRO A 76 7.03 -1.10 -4.53
C PRO A 76 6.99 -2.23 -5.57
N PHE A 77 6.75 -1.85 -6.83
CA PHE A 77 6.94 -2.70 -8.00
C PHE A 77 7.99 -2.05 -8.90
N GLU A 78 9.26 -2.25 -8.58
CA GLU A 78 10.37 -1.53 -9.23
C GLU A 78 10.82 -2.13 -10.56
N ALA A 79 10.42 -3.37 -10.85
CA ALA A 79 10.83 -4.04 -12.06
C ALA A 79 10.04 -3.54 -13.28
N THR A 80 10.76 -3.06 -14.28
CA THR A 80 10.18 -2.66 -15.57
C THR A 80 10.40 -3.76 -16.61
N TYR A 81 9.32 -4.24 -17.20
CA TYR A 81 9.36 -5.23 -18.27
C TYR A 81 9.05 -4.56 -19.61
N THR A 82 9.99 -4.62 -20.56
CA THR A 82 9.87 -3.97 -21.85
C THR A 82 10.30 -4.86 -23.01
N THR A 83 9.72 -4.62 -24.19
CA THR A 83 10.18 -5.19 -25.46
C THR A 83 11.09 -4.24 -26.23
N ASN A 84 11.26 -3.01 -25.74
CA ASN A 84 12.12 -2.00 -26.37
C ASN A 84 13.60 -2.41 -26.20
N LYS A 85 14.27 -2.65 -27.34
CA LYS A 85 15.67 -3.11 -27.39
C LYS A 85 16.65 -2.03 -26.89
N ASP A 86 16.34 -0.76 -27.07
CA ASP A 86 17.22 0.34 -26.69
C ASP A 86 17.23 0.51 -25.16
N LEU A 87 16.08 0.41 -24.51
CA LEU A 87 15.99 0.40 -23.06
C LEU A 87 16.65 -0.84 -22.44
N LEU A 88 16.65 -1.98 -23.13
CA LEU A 88 17.33 -3.19 -22.67
C LEU A 88 18.85 -3.11 -22.80
N LYS A 89 19.37 -2.32 -23.76
CA LYS A 89 20.81 -2.12 -23.98
C LYS A 89 21.41 -1.07 -23.05
N ASN A 90 20.68 0.02 -22.82
CA ASN A 90 21.12 1.16 -22.01
C ASN A 90 20.69 0.99 -20.56
N LYS A 91 21.27 0.02 -19.86
CA LYS A 91 20.96 -0.30 -18.45
C LYS A 91 21.42 0.75 -17.43
N THR A 92 21.88 1.92 -17.86
CA THR A 92 22.58 2.89 -17.01
C THR A 92 21.70 3.57 -15.97
N ASP A 93 20.39 3.77 -16.25
CA ASP A 93 19.54 4.60 -15.36
C ASP A 93 18.43 3.85 -14.62
N LEU A 94 18.12 2.61 -15.03
CA LEU A 94 17.06 1.80 -14.41
C LEU A 94 17.61 0.43 -14.01
N LYS A 95 17.84 0.26 -12.73
CA LYS A 95 18.48 -0.96 -12.17
C LYS A 95 17.72 -2.28 -12.43
N ASN A 96 16.43 -2.22 -12.72
CA ASN A 96 15.54 -3.39 -12.81
C ASN A 96 14.76 -3.46 -14.14
N ILE A 97 15.47 -3.33 -15.29
CA ILE A 97 14.83 -3.52 -16.59
C ILE A 97 14.99 -4.96 -17.06
N HIS A 98 13.88 -5.59 -17.38
CA HIS A 98 13.80 -6.95 -17.84
C HIS A 98 13.11 -7.04 -19.21
N LYS A 99 13.48 -8.05 -19.99
CA LYS A 99 12.80 -8.34 -21.25
C LYS A 99 11.38 -8.86 -20.97
N ALA A 100 10.39 -8.15 -21.49
CA ALA A 100 9.01 -8.58 -21.39
C ALA A 100 8.74 -9.84 -22.24
N ASN A 101 7.97 -10.76 -21.67
CA ASN A 101 7.43 -11.90 -22.42
C ASN A 101 5.90 -11.70 -22.58
N PRO A 102 5.44 -11.33 -23.79
CA PRO A 102 4.01 -11.09 -24.05
C PRO A 102 3.13 -12.30 -23.76
N TYR A 103 3.69 -13.50 -23.79
CA TYR A 103 2.98 -14.74 -23.48
C TYR A 103 2.32 -14.72 -22.10
N TYR A 104 2.95 -14.10 -21.08
CA TYR A 104 2.42 -14.03 -19.72
C TYR A 104 1.10 -13.24 -19.60
N LYS A 105 0.80 -12.37 -20.56
CA LYS A 105 -0.49 -11.64 -20.63
C LYS A 105 -1.61 -12.42 -21.29
N THR A 106 -1.31 -13.55 -21.96
CA THR A 106 -2.29 -14.30 -22.73
C THR A 106 -3.25 -15.11 -21.85
N SER A 107 -4.48 -15.31 -22.34
CA SER A 107 -5.46 -16.18 -21.67
C SER A 107 -4.97 -17.63 -21.60
N LYS A 108 -4.17 -18.08 -22.59
CA LYS A 108 -3.56 -19.42 -22.60
C LYS A 108 -2.61 -19.60 -21.42
N PHE A 109 -1.72 -18.63 -21.15
CA PHE A 109 -0.83 -18.69 -19.99
C PHE A 109 -1.64 -18.73 -18.69
N LYS A 110 -2.61 -17.83 -18.53
CA LYS A 110 -3.46 -17.77 -17.33
C LYS A 110 -4.20 -19.08 -17.07
N ALA A 111 -4.77 -19.68 -18.13
CA ALA A 111 -5.50 -20.94 -18.02
C ALA A 111 -4.59 -22.11 -17.63
N SER A 112 -3.38 -22.19 -18.23
CA SER A 112 -2.44 -23.30 -17.97
C SER A 112 -1.74 -23.20 -16.60
N HIS A 113 -1.58 -21.99 -16.04
CA HIS A 113 -0.80 -21.78 -14.82
C HIS A 113 -1.65 -21.47 -13.58
N LYS A 114 -2.98 -21.34 -13.71
CA LYS A 114 -3.86 -20.97 -12.57
C LYS A 114 -3.76 -21.96 -11.40
N TYR A 115 -3.62 -23.26 -11.66
CA TYR A 115 -3.51 -24.28 -10.62
C TYR A 115 -2.12 -24.24 -9.95
N ALA A 116 -1.08 -24.00 -10.72
CA ALA A 116 0.28 -23.85 -10.17
C ALA A 116 0.37 -22.62 -9.25
N LEU A 117 -0.23 -21.48 -9.64
CA LEU A 117 -0.32 -20.31 -8.79
C LEU A 117 -1.13 -20.59 -7.53
N PHE A 118 -2.28 -21.28 -7.66
CA PHE A 118 -3.08 -21.67 -6.51
C PHE A 118 -2.29 -22.55 -5.54
N GLN A 119 -1.61 -23.59 -6.06
CA GLN A 119 -0.78 -24.47 -5.25
C GLN A 119 0.36 -23.70 -4.55
N TYR A 120 0.99 -22.75 -5.24
CA TYR A 120 2.01 -21.88 -4.66
C TYR A 120 1.46 -21.08 -3.46
N ILE A 121 0.28 -20.47 -3.61
CA ILE A 121 -0.38 -19.71 -2.54
C ILE A 121 -0.72 -20.63 -1.36
N ILE A 122 -1.28 -21.82 -1.60
CA ILE A 122 -1.61 -22.78 -0.54
C ILE A 122 -0.36 -23.23 0.21
N ASN A 123 0.72 -23.53 -0.49
CA ASN A 123 1.99 -23.92 0.14
C ASN A 123 2.57 -22.79 0.99
N TYR A 124 2.42 -21.53 0.54
CA TYR A 124 2.86 -20.37 1.31
C TYR A 124 2.03 -20.19 2.59
N ILE A 125 0.70 -20.35 2.49
CA ILE A 125 -0.21 -20.28 3.65
C ILE A 125 0.12 -21.38 4.65
N LYS A 126 0.30 -22.64 4.21
CA LYS A 126 0.69 -23.76 5.09
C LYS A 126 1.99 -23.49 5.83
N LYS A 127 3.03 -23.04 5.10
CA LYS A 127 4.29 -22.65 5.74
C LYS A 127 4.11 -21.59 6.81
N TRP A 128 3.15 -20.71 6.61
CA TRP A 128 2.84 -19.63 7.52
C TRP A 128 2.01 -20.09 8.74
N GLU A 129 1.10 -21.05 8.54
CA GLU A 129 0.31 -21.68 9.61
C GLU A 129 1.17 -22.58 10.51
N ASP A 130 2.17 -23.25 9.96
CA ASP A 130 3.10 -24.12 10.70
C ASP A 130 4.03 -23.35 11.66
N ASP A 131 4.15 -22.04 11.49
CA ASP A 131 4.92 -21.15 12.38
C ASP A 131 4.05 -20.72 13.56
N THR A 132 3.94 -21.61 14.57
CA THR A 132 2.96 -21.54 15.65
C THR A 132 3.26 -20.52 16.74
N ASP A 133 4.47 -19.96 16.79
CA ASP A 133 4.93 -19.13 17.92
C ASP A 133 4.63 -17.63 17.79
N LEU A 134 4.16 -17.17 16.64
CA LEU A 134 3.89 -15.76 16.41
C LEU A 134 2.38 -15.46 16.37
N SER A 135 1.98 -14.34 16.98
CA SER A 135 0.62 -13.82 16.83
C SER A 135 0.33 -13.53 15.34
N VAL A 136 -0.95 -13.49 14.96
CA VAL A 136 -1.35 -13.21 13.56
C VAL A 136 -0.79 -11.86 13.09
N ILE A 137 -0.65 -10.89 13.98
CA ILE A 137 -0.09 -9.56 13.66
C ILE A 137 1.41 -9.65 13.44
N GLU A 138 2.12 -10.43 14.26
CA GLU A 138 3.58 -10.63 14.14
C GLU A 138 3.95 -11.48 12.92
N LYS A 139 3.03 -12.35 12.48
CA LYS A 139 3.20 -13.14 11.24
C LYS A 139 3.07 -12.32 9.95
N LEU A 140 2.49 -11.12 10.02
CA LEU A 140 2.45 -10.18 8.89
C LEU A 140 3.82 -9.49 8.75
N TYR A 141 4.81 -10.22 8.26
CA TYR A 141 6.14 -9.68 7.98
C TYR A 141 6.05 -8.53 6.98
N GLU A 142 6.26 -7.34 7.50
CA GLU A 142 6.54 -6.19 6.66
C GLU A 142 8.05 -6.12 6.47
N THR A 143 8.49 -6.09 5.22
CA THR A 143 9.90 -5.82 4.96
C THR A 143 10.24 -4.41 5.40
N GLU A 144 11.46 -4.21 5.88
CA GLU A 144 11.94 -2.88 6.28
C GLU A 144 11.72 -1.84 5.18
N GLU A 145 11.89 -2.24 3.92
CA GLU A 145 11.63 -1.40 2.76
C GLU A 145 10.18 -0.88 2.73
N VAL A 146 9.19 -1.77 2.90
CA VAL A 146 7.76 -1.38 2.91
C VAL A 146 7.46 -0.44 4.07
N VAL A 147 8.02 -0.70 5.26
CA VAL A 147 7.87 0.15 6.44
C VAL A 147 8.41 1.55 6.17
N GLN A 148 9.65 1.66 5.69
CA GLN A 148 10.30 2.95 5.41
C GLN A 148 9.59 3.72 4.29
N ARG A 149 9.23 3.05 3.21
CA ARG A 149 8.49 3.68 2.10
C ARG A 149 7.13 4.22 2.54
N THR A 150 6.41 3.45 3.35
CA THR A 150 5.12 3.87 3.91
C THR A 150 5.27 5.09 4.80
N LYS A 151 6.28 5.07 5.67
CA LYS A 151 6.61 6.20 6.55
C LYS A 151 6.92 7.46 5.75
N ILE A 152 7.84 7.38 4.79
CA ILE A 152 8.21 8.50 3.91
C ILE A 152 7.00 9.03 3.14
N TYR A 153 6.11 8.15 2.66
CA TYR A 153 4.92 8.58 1.94
C TYR A 153 3.97 9.38 2.83
N ILE A 154 3.77 8.96 4.07
CA ILE A 154 2.95 9.68 5.05
C ILE A 154 3.60 11.01 5.43
N GLU A 155 4.88 11.01 5.77
CA GLU A 155 5.65 12.19 6.16
C GLU A 155 5.64 13.28 5.07
N ASN A 156 5.79 12.89 3.81
CA ASN A 156 5.76 13.83 2.67
C ASN A 156 4.37 14.43 2.40
N ASN A 157 3.33 13.88 3.00
CA ASN A 157 1.97 14.41 2.93
C ASN A 157 1.54 15.15 4.21
N ASP A 158 2.38 15.17 5.25
CA ASP A 158 2.14 15.89 6.48
C ASP A 158 2.70 17.32 6.37
N PRO A 159 1.82 18.36 6.34
CA PRO A 159 2.27 19.75 6.22
C PRO A 159 3.14 20.18 7.41
N ILE A 160 2.84 19.68 8.60
CA ILE A 160 3.59 20.03 9.82
C ILE A 160 4.99 19.41 9.74
N TYR A 161 5.08 18.14 9.36
CA TYR A 161 6.37 17.46 9.20
C TYR A 161 7.21 18.13 8.11
N THR A 162 6.61 18.57 7.01
CA THR A 162 7.31 19.29 5.93
C THR A 162 7.92 20.59 6.44
N VAL A 163 7.15 21.41 7.16
CA VAL A 163 7.66 22.66 7.75
C VAL A 163 8.77 22.39 8.78
N LEU A 164 8.57 21.38 9.62
CA LEU A 164 9.62 21.01 10.60
C LEU A 164 10.91 20.58 9.91
N LYS A 165 10.83 19.78 8.87
CA LYS A 165 12.01 19.30 8.13
C LYS A 165 12.73 20.41 7.37
N GLU A 166 12.02 21.42 6.87
CA GLU A 166 12.59 22.55 6.15
C GLU A 166 13.28 23.57 7.07
N HIS A 167 12.78 23.73 8.29
CA HIS A 167 13.23 24.80 9.19
C HIS A 167 14.02 24.32 10.41
N PHE A 168 14.04 23.00 10.67
CA PHE A 168 14.70 22.43 11.85
C PHE A 168 15.57 21.24 11.48
N ILE A 169 16.71 21.14 12.15
CA ILE A 169 17.58 19.96 12.10
C ILE A 169 17.19 19.07 13.28
N LEU A 170 16.77 17.83 13.00
CA LEU A 170 16.50 16.83 14.04
C LEU A 170 17.84 16.32 14.58
N ASP A 171 18.18 16.67 15.81
CA ASP A 171 19.30 16.07 16.53
C ASP A 171 18.79 14.89 17.36
N ASN A 172 18.96 13.68 16.86
CA ASN A 172 18.56 12.46 17.55
C ASN A 172 19.47 12.11 18.73
N ASN A 173 20.60 12.78 18.89
CA ASN A 173 21.59 12.51 19.95
C ASN A 173 21.37 13.39 21.18
N ASP A 174 20.69 14.51 21.07
CA ASP A 174 20.38 15.40 22.17
C ASP A 174 18.95 15.19 22.68
N LYS A 175 18.82 14.39 23.75
CA LYS A 175 17.53 14.13 24.42
C LYS A 175 16.92 15.37 25.10
N ASN A 176 17.69 16.45 25.23
CA ASN A 176 17.27 17.71 25.85
C ASN A 176 17.03 18.82 24.82
N ALA A 177 17.19 18.53 23.52
CA ALA A 177 16.89 19.48 22.47
C ALA A 177 15.41 19.85 22.51
N PHE A 178 15.12 21.13 22.56
CA PHE A 178 13.75 21.67 22.52
C PHE A 178 13.68 22.87 21.59
N VAL A 179 12.52 23.01 20.97
CA VAL A 179 12.20 24.18 20.15
C VAL A 179 11.40 25.18 20.98
N ARG A 180 11.90 26.41 21.11
CA ARG A 180 11.10 27.49 21.69
C ARG A 180 10.16 28.04 20.62
N ILE A 181 8.88 27.96 20.85
CA ILE A 181 7.88 28.66 20.06
C ILE A 181 7.81 30.08 20.60
N ASN A 182 8.34 31.05 19.87
CA ASN A 182 8.14 32.45 20.20
C ASN A 182 6.71 32.80 19.77
N ASN A 183 5.80 32.98 20.73
CA ASN A 183 4.52 33.63 20.47
C ASN A 183 4.81 35.09 20.14
N GLN A 184 4.70 35.46 18.87
CA GLN A 184 4.56 36.86 18.44
C GLN A 184 3.10 37.21 18.39
#